data_c0ea7c3fd1eee270f245652107e97d7a
#
_entry.id   c0ea7c3fd1eee270f245652107e97d7a
#
_cell.length_a   1.000
_cell.length_b   1.000
_cell.length_c   1.000
_cell.angle_alpha   90.00
_cell.angle_beta   90.00
_cell.angle_gamma   90.00
#
_symmetry.space_group_name_H-M   'P 1'
#
loop_
_entity.id
_entity.type
_entity.pdbx_description
1 polymer ?
#
loop_
_entity_poly.entity_id
_entity_poly.type
_entity_poly.pdbx_seq_one_letter_code
_entity_poly.pdbx_strand_id
1 'polypeptide(L)'
;GNLKRFGERFSTPIENAKDDKLAARKASQGLKALIQPFILRRMKNQVLTELPPRTDINIQVEMSPKERDFYEALRLNALDNISQSGLKANAGEQRIRMLAELVKLRQACCHPRLVMAESNIPSAKLAALSELLDELKLNNHKALIFSQFVGHLKIIKQHIESKGFSYQYLDGSTPQKERQKRVNAFQRGEGDIFLISLKAGGSGLNLTAADYVIHMDPWWNPAVEEQASDRAHRIGQKRPVTIYRLIAKNTIEEKIVALHKHKRDLADKLLSGNEAVTKLSVDDMLNLLKQTF
;
A
#
# COMPACT_ATOMS: atom_id res chain seq x y z
N GLY A 1 23.45 13.19 -21.73
CA GLY A 1 24.24 12.67 -20.61
C GLY A 1 23.93 11.19 -20.38
N ASN A 2 24.89 10.43 -19.86
CA ASN A 2 24.64 9.03 -19.55
C ASN A 2 24.11 8.89 -18.10
N LEU A 3 23.53 7.74 -17.78
CA LEU A 3 22.94 7.42 -16.49
C LEU A 3 23.95 7.56 -15.33
N LYS A 4 25.22 7.24 -15.58
CA LYS A 4 26.30 7.33 -14.59
C LYS A 4 26.55 8.78 -14.16
N ARG A 5 26.68 9.72 -15.12
CA ARG A 5 26.83 11.15 -14.82
C ARG A 5 25.62 11.75 -14.13
N PHE A 6 24.42 11.29 -14.47
CA PHE A 6 23.20 11.68 -13.78
C PHE A 6 23.23 11.21 -12.31
N GLY A 7 23.63 9.96 -12.08
CA GLY A 7 23.80 9.40 -10.75
C GLY A 7 24.77 10.21 -9.90
N GLU A 8 25.98 10.44 -10.41
CA GLU A 8 27.04 11.19 -9.72
C GLU A 8 26.63 12.64 -9.39
N ARG A 9 25.91 13.30 -10.32
CA ARG A 9 25.55 14.71 -10.19
C ARG A 9 24.33 14.95 -9.32
N PHE A 10 23.35 14.03 -9.33
CA PHE A 10 22.05 14.25 -8.69
C PHE A 10 21.68 13.13 -7.70
N SER A 11 21.62 11.85 -8.13
CA SER A 11 21.13 10.78 -7.26
C SER A 11 21.98 10.57 -6.03
N THR A 12 23.30 10.40 -6.21
CA THR A 12 24.24 10.11 -5.12
C THR A 12 24.28 11.22 -4.07
N PRO A 13 24.43 12.51 -4.42
CA PRO A 13 24.39 13.58 -3.42
C PRO A 13 23.04 13.70 -2.71
N ILE A 14 21.95 13.46 -3.44
CA ILE A 14 20.60 13.51 -2.87
C ILE A 14 20.35 12.32 -1.93
N GLU A 15 20.78 11.11 -2.30
CA GLU A 15 20.64 9.90 -1.47
C GLU A 15 21.52 9.96 -0.20
N ASN A 16 22.67 10.62 -0.28
CA ASN A 16 23.62 10.77 0.84
C ASN A 16 23.45 12.09 1.62
N ALA A 17 22.24 12.63 1.64
CA ALA A 17 21.94 13.90 2.33
C ALA A 17 22.26 13.93 3.83
N LYS A 18 22.41 12.75 4.47
CA LYS A 18 22.86 12.65 5.88
C LYS A 18 24.32 13.06 6.06
N ASP A 19 25.16 12.81 5.05
CA ASP A 19 26.61 13.04 5.10
C ASP A 19 26.97 14.46 4.65
N ASP A 20 26.28 15.00 3.64
CA ASP A 20 26.47 16.36 3.13
C ASP A 20 25.15 17.02 2.71
N LYS A 21 24.54 17.72 3.65
CA LYS A 21 23.26 18.44 3.43
C LYS A 21 23.37 19.56 2.39
N LEU A 22 24.54 20.18 2.26
CA LEU A 22 24.74 21.30 1.32
C LEU A 22 24.83 20.81 -0.11
N ALA A 23 25.59 19.73 -0.36
CA ALA A 23 25.67 19.09 -1.66
C ALA A 23 24.32 18.53 -2.09
N ALA A 24 23.60 17.87 -1.18
CA ALA A 24 22.24 17.35 -1.43
C ALA A 24 21.27 18.46 -1.84
N ARG A 25 21.30 19.60 -1.15
CA ARG A 25 20.46 20.76 -1.45
C ARG A 25 20.77 21.37 -2.81
N LYS A 26 22.04 21.55 -3.14
CA LYS A 26 22.47 22.05 -4.46
C LYS A 26 22.08 21.09 -5.58
N ALA A 27 22.28 19.79 -5.42
CA ALA A 27 21.90 18.77 -6.39
C ALA A 27 20.39 18.74 -6.62
N SER A 28 19.59 18.81 -5.55
CA SER A 28 18.12 18.87 -5.62
C SER A 28 17.63 20.12 -6.34
N GLN A 29 18.18 21.30 -6.03
CA GLN A 29 17.83 22.54 -6.71
C GLN A 29 18.20 22.51 -8.19
N GLY A 30 19.38 22.01 -8.54
CA GLY A 30 19.82 21.85 -9.91
C GLY A 30 18.95 20.88 -10.71
N LEU A 31 18.58 19.75 -10.11
CA LEU A 31 17.65 18.79 -10.72
C LEU A 31 16.27 19.41 -10.94
N LYS A 32 15.75 20.11 -9.93
CA LYS A 32 14.45 20.79 -10.02
C LYS A 32 14.43 21.79 -11.18
N ALA A 33 15.44 22.63 -11.31
CA ALA A 33 15.53 23.62 -12.40
C ALA A 33 15.53 22.94 -13.79
N LEU A 34 16.19 21.78 -13.92
CA LEU A 34 16.25 21.02 -15.17
C LEU A 34 14.93 20.37 -15.54
N ILE A 35 14.17 19.84 -14.56
CA ILE A 35 12.94 19.10 -14.82
C ILE A 35 11.69 19.97 -14.81
N GLN A 36 11.72 21.13 -14.15
CA GLN A 36 10.59 22.05 -14.02
C GLN A 36 9.91 22.40 -15.35
N PRO A 37 10.60 22.67 -16.47
CA PRO A 37 9.96 22.95 -17.76
C PRO A 37 9.21 21.76 -18.35
N PHE A 38 9.52 20.53 -17.91
CA PHE A 38 8.95 19.28 -18.45
C PHE A 38 7.89 18.66 -17.50
N ILE A 39 7.69 19.24 -16.32
CA ILE A 39 6.74 18.73 -15.32
C ILE A 39 5.61 19.74 -15.14
N LEU A 40 4.41 19.35 -15.57
CA LEU A 40 3.18 20.05 -15.22
C LEU A 40 2.46 19.23 -14.13
N ARG A 41 2.62 19.63 -12.87
CA ARG A 41 1.86 19.05 -11.74
C ARG A 41 0.69 19.97 -11.41
N ARG A 42 -0.51 19.41 -11.48
CA ARG A 42 -1.72 20.05 -10.98
C ARG A 42 -2.31 19.19 -9.87
N MET A 43 -2.64 19.82 -8.76
CA MET A 43 -3.34 19.12 -7.66
C MET A 43 -4.82 19.00 -8.03
N LYS A 44 -5.43 17.85 -7.73
CA LYS A 44 -6.84 17.59 -8.05
C LYS A 44 -7.79 18.63 -7.44
N ASN A 45 -7.57 19.01 -6.21
CA ASN A 45 -8.34 20.04 -5.50
C ASN A 45 -8.26 21.43 -6.11
N GLN A 46 -7.23 21.71 -6.94
CA GLN A 46 -7.07 22.99 -7.62
C GLN A 46 -7.73 23.05 -8.99
N VAL A 47 -7.97 21.90 -9.61
CA VAL A 47 -8.42 21.80 -11.01
C VAL A 47 -9.81 21.19 -11.14
N LEU A 48 -10.23 20.36 -10.18
CA LEU A 48 -11.47 19.58 -10.24
C LEU A 48 -12.39 19.96 -9.07
N THR A 49 -12.92 21.17 -9.11
CA THR A 49 -13.89 21.69 -8.11
C THR A 49 -15.24 20.95 -8.12
N GLU A 50 -15.51 20.20 -9.20
CA GLU A 50 -16.75 19.43 -9.37
C GLU A 50 -16.68 18.01 -8.78
N LEU A 51 -15.51 17.55 -8.28
CA LEU A 51 -15.41 16.24 -7.66
C LEU A 51 -16.12 16.23 -6.31
N PRO A 52 -16.92 15.18 -6.03
CA PRO A 52 -17.51 14.99 -4.71
C PRO A 52 -16.45 14.92 -3.59
N PRO A 53 -16.83 15.19 -2.34
CA PRO A 53 -15.94 15.08 -1.20
C PRO A 53 -15.31 13.69 -1.10
N ARG A 54 -14.08 13.65 -0.59
CA ARG A 54 -13.34 12.42 -0.27
C ARG A 54 -13.02 12.42 1.21
N THR A 55 -13.26 11.29 1.86
CA THR A 55 -12.93 11.04 3.27
C THR A 55 -11.98 9.85 3.38
N ASP A 56 -10.87 10.03 4.09
CA ASP A 56 -9.88 8.98 4.36
C ASP A 56 -9.94 8.57 5.84
N ILE A 57 -10.17 7.29 6.12
CA ILE A 57 -10.34 6.74 7.47
C ILE A 57 -9.39 5.56 7.66
N ASN A 58 -8.57 5.63 8.71
CA ASN A 58 -7.75 4.51 9.15
C ASN A 58 -8.51 3.74 10.23
N ILE A 59 -8.82 2.48 9.96
CA ILE A 59 -9.48 1.57 10.90
C ILE A 59 -8.40 0.74 11.59
N GLN A 60 -8.26 0.93 12.89
CA GLN A 60 -7.37 0.14 13.73
C GLN A 60 -8.04 -1.19 14.07
N VAL A 61 -7.44 -2.29 13.62
CA VAL A 61 -7.96 -3.64 13.82
C VAL A 61 -7.17 -4.32 14.92
N GLU A 62 -7.83 -4.68 16.01
CA GLU A 62 -7.21 -5.42 17.11
C GLU A 62 -7.19 -6.91 16.79
N MET A 63 -5.99 -7.50 16.85
CA MET A 63 -5.81 -8.94 16.69
C MET A 63 -6.36 -9.69 17.90
N SER A 64 -6.95 -10.86 17.67
CA SER A 64 -7.26 -11.80 18.76
C SER A 64 -5.98 -12.22 19.49
N PRO A 65 -6.06 -12.70 20.75
CA PRO A 65 -4.87 -13.16 21.47
C PRO A 65 -4.07 -14.21 20.68
N LYS A 66 -4.73 -15.19 20.08
CA LYS A 66 -4.08 -16.24 19.26
C LYS A 66 -3.39 -15.68 18.02
N GLU A 67 -3.99 -14.70 17.37
CA GLU A 67 -3.44 -14.05 16.18
C GLU A 67 -2.22 -13.18 16.55
N ARG A 68 -2.29 -12.48 17.68
CA ARG A 68 -1.18 -11.70 18.22
C ARG A 68 0.00 -12.59 18.63
N ASP A 69 -0.26 -13.69 19.34
CA ASP A 69 0.79 -14.66 19.75
C ASP A 69 1.47 -15.27 18.51
N PHE A 70 0.70 -15.59 17.46
CA PHE A 70 1.23 -16.06 16.20
C PHE A 70 2.12 -15.00 15.53
N TYR A 71 1.67 -13.73 15.47
CA TYR A 71 2.44 -12.63 14.93
C TYR A 71 3.75 -12.41 15.70
N GLU A 72 3.69 -12.40 17.05
CA GLU A 72 4.88 -12.22 17.90
C GLU A 72 5.88 -13.36 17.74
N ALA A 73 5.43 -14.61 17.67
CA ALA A 73 6.31 -15.74 17.40
C ALA A 73 7.06 -15.58 16.07
N LEU A 74 6.38 -15.12 15.02
CA LEU A 74 7.01 -14.83 13.73
C LEU A 74 8.01 -13.68 13.82
N ARG A 75 7.69 -12.62 14.60
CA ARG A 75 8.56 -11.46 14.78
C ARG A 75 9.86 -11.84 15.53
N LEU A 76 9.75 -12.62 16.59
CA LEU A 76 10.91 -13.11 17.34
C LEU A 76 11.79 -14.02 16.47
N ASN A 77 11.19 -14.96 15.74
CA ASN A 77 11.90 -15.78 14.76
C ASN A 77 12.64 -14.96 13.70
N ALA A 78 12.01 -13.89 13.20
CA ALA A 78 12.64 -13.01 12.23
C ALA A 78 13.88 -12.32 12.81
N LEU A 79 13.82 -11.85 14.07
CA LEU A 79 14.96 -11.24 14.76
C LEU A 79 16.10 -12.25 14.97
N ASP A 80 15.79 -13.47 15.38
CA ASP A 80 16.79 -14.54 15.57
C ASP A 80 17.47 -14.91 14.25
N ASN A 81 16.71 -15.11 13.18
CA ASN A 81 17.23 -15.39 11.84
C ASN A 81 18.20 -14.30 11.33
N ILE A 82 17.89 -13.03 11.62
CA ILE A 82 18.73 -11.90 11.24
C ILE A 82 19.99 -11.85 12.09
N SER A 83 19.89 -12.08 13.40
CA SER A 83 21.04 -12.05 14.31
C SER A 83 22.06 -13.16 14.01
N GLN A 84 21.58 -14.37 13.76
CA GLN A 84 22.42 -15.51 13.41
C GLN A 84 23.12 -15.38 12.06
N SER A 85 22.49 -14.73 11.09
CA SER A 85 23.02 -14.54 9.73
C SER A 85 24.00 -13.36 9.62
N GLY A 86 23.98 -12.44 10.58
CA GLY A 86 24.81 -11.21 10.59
C GLY A 86 26.32 -11.43 10.58
N LEU A 87 26.78 -12.61 11.02
CA LEU A 87 28.21 -12.95 11.11
C LEU A 87 28.84 -13.47 9.80
N LYS A 88 28.04 -13.83 8.78
CA LYS A 88 28.52 -14.49 7.58
C LYS A 88 27.98 -13.94 6.24
N ALA A 89 26.98 -13.07 6.25
CA ALA A 89 26.32 -12.60 5.02
C ALA A 89 26.80 -11.19 4.62
N ASN A 90 26.92 -10.95 3.31
CA ASN A 90 27.18 -9.60 2.80
C ASN A 90 25.93 -8.71 2.97
N ALA A 91 26.11 -7.38 2.91
CA ALA A 91 25.04 -6.40 3.16
C ALA A 91 23.83 -6.57 2.21
N GLY A 92 24.05 -7.06 0.99
CA GLY A 92 22.98 -7.33 0.01
C GLY A 92 22.10 -8.51 0.42
N GLU A 93 22.73 -9.60 0.87
CA GLU A 93 22.01 -10.80 1.34
C GLU A 93 21.23 -10.51 2.61
N GLN A 94 21.83 -9.79 3.56
CA GLN A 94 21.13 -9.37 4.78
C GLN A 94 19.87 -8.57 4.44
N ARG A 95 19.96 -7.63 3.50
CA ARG A 95 18.83 -6.83 3.05
C ARG A 95 17.71 -7.68 2.44
N ILE A 96 18.05 -8.65 1.58
CA ILE A 96 17.07 -9.55 0.96
C ILE A 96 16.35 -10.39 2.04
N ARG A 97 17.08 -10.93 3.00
CA ARG A 97 16.50 -11.71 4.11
C ARG A 97 15.57 -10.86 4.96
N MET A 98 15.99 -9.65 5.35
CA MET A 98 15.14 -8.73 6.09
C MET A 98 13.85 -8.40 5.34
N LEU A 99 13.94 -8.14 4.04
CA LEU A 99 12.75 -7.89 3.22
C LEU A 99 11.81 -9.09 3.19
N ALA A 100 12.34 -10.31 3.13
CA ALA A 100 11.53 -11.54 3.17
C ALA A 100 10.78 -11.67 4.52
N GLU A 101 11.46 -11.43 5.65
CA GLU A 101 10.82 -11.48 6.98
C GLU A 101 9.77 -10.37 7.14
N LEU A 102 10.05 -9.15 6.66
CA LEU A 102 9.08 -8.06 6.66
C LEU A 102 7.83 -8.40 5.81
N VAL A 103 7.99 -9.06 4.67
CA VAL A 103 6.87 -9.53 3.83
C VAL A 103 6.05 -10.58 4.59
N LYS A 104 6.70 -11.52 5.27
CA LYS A 104 6.07 -12.57 6.07
C LYS A 104 5.23 -12.01 7.22
N LEU A 105 5.77 -11.02 7.95
CA LEU A 105 5.03 -10.32 9.01
C LEU A 105 3.81 -9.56 8.47
N ARG A 106 3.93 -8.91 7.33
CA ARG A 106 2.81 -8.24 6.68
C ARG A 106 1.74 -9.22 6.20
N GLN A 107 2.14 -10.40 5.72
CA GLN A 107 1.21 -11.48 5.39
C GLN A 107 0.46 -11.96 6.63
N ALA A 108 1.16 -12.14 7.76
CA ALA A 108 0.53 -12.51 9.03
C ALA A 108 -0.50 -11.48 9.50
N CYS A 109 -0.22 -10.17 9.32
CA CYS A 109 -1.19 -9.10 9.60
C CYS A 109 -2.45 -9.18 8.73
N CYS A 110 -2.35 -9.69 7.51
CA CYS A 110 -3.51 -9.84 6.62
C CYS A 110 -4.35 -11.07 6.99
N HIS A 111 -3.69 -12.24 7.08
CA HIS A 111 -4.34 -13.50 7.44
C HIS A 111 -3.28 -14.56 7.79
N PRO A 112 -3.40 -15.28 8.92
CA PRO A 112 -2.44 -16.32 9.32
C PRO A 112 -2.19 -17.39 8.25
N ARG A 113 -3.21 -17.76 7.47
CA ARG A 113 -3.10 -18.74 6.37
C ARG A 113 -2.18 -18.33 5.23
N LEU A 114 -1.79 -17.06 5.13
CA LEU A 114 -0.80 -16.60 4.12
C LEU A 114 0.62 -17.03 4.48
N VAL A 115 0.87 -17.31 5.77
CA VAL A 115 2.18 -17.77 6.28
C VAL A 115 2.14 -19.27 6.57
N MET A 116 1.04 -19.74 7.14
CA MET A 116 0.82 -21.15 7.50
C MET A 116 -0.53 -21.60 6.94
N ALA A 117 -0.51 -22.30 5.81
CA ALA A 117 -1.71 -22.63 5.00
C ALA A 117 -2.78 -23.37 5.82
N GLU A 118 -2.36 -24.26 6.73
CA GLU A 118 -3.24 -25.07 7.57
C GLU A 118 -3.69 -24.35 8.87
N SER A 119 -3.41 -23.06 9.00
CA SER A 119 -3.78 -22.30 10.21
C SER A 119 -5.30 -22.19 10.33
N ASN A 120 -5.81 -22.53 11.52
CA ASN A 120 -7.21 -22.33 11.89
C ASN A 120 -7.42 -21.04 12.71
N ILE A 121 -6.41 -20.19 12.83
CA ILE A 121 -6.50 -18.91 13.53
C ILE A 121 -7.37 -17.97 12.66
N PRO A 122 -8.47 -17.43 13.18
CA PRO A 122 -9.30 -16.47 12.44
C PRO A 122 -8.55 -15.16 12.24
N SER A 123 -8.84 -14.46 11.15
CA SER A 123 -8.27 -13.14 10.88
C SER A 123 -9.21 -12.03 11.35
N ALA A 124 -8.71 -11.18 12.24
CA ALA A 124 -9.42 -9.99 12.71
C ALA A 124 -9.72 -9.01 11.55
N LYS A 125 -8.81 -8.89 10.58
CA LYS A 125 -9.04 -8.06 9.39
C LYS A 125 -10.16 -8.59 8.50
N LEU A 126 -10.26 -9.92 8.36
CA LEU A 126 -11.34 -10.53 7.58
C LEU A 126 -12.68 -10.33 8.28
N ALA A 127 -12.72 -10.40 9.61
CA ALA A 127 -13.91 -10.11 10.40
C ALA A 127 -14.34 -8.64 10.25
N ALA A 128 -13.41 -7.70 10.44
CA ALA A 128 -13.68 -6.27 10.25
C ALA A 128 -14.14 -5.94 8.82
N LEU A 129 -13.53 -6.55 7.81
CA LEU A 129 -14.00 -6.41 6.43
C LEU A 129 -15.42 -6.91 6.27
N SER A 130 -15.75 -8.06 6.87
CA SER A 130 -17.08 -8.66 6.78
C SER A 130 -18.16 -7.73 7.33
N GLU A 131 -17.93 -7.12 8.49
CA GLU A 131 -18.84 -6.15 9.11
C GLU A 131 -19.04 -4.92 8.20
N LEU A 132 -17.94 -4.36 7.67
CA LEU A 132 -18.02 -3.25 6.73
C LEU A 132 -18.83 -3.60 5.48
N LEU A 133 -18.63 -4.78 4.91
CA LEU A 133 -19.34 -5.18 3.69
C LEU A 133 -20.83 -5.42 3.94
N ASP A 134 -21.20 -5.96 5.10
CA ASP A 134 -22.60 -6.11 5.47
C ASP A 134 -23.30 -4.74 5.58
N GLU A 135 -22.65 -3.73 6.17
CA GLU A 135 -23.13 -2.35 6.24
C GLU A 135 -23.27 -1.70 4.85
N LEU A 136 -22.24 -1.85 4.01
CA LEU A 136 -22.24 -1.29 2.65
C LEU A 136 -23.37 -1.88 1.79
N LYS A 137 -23.60 -3.19 1.91
CA LYS A 137 -24.69 -3.87 1.20
C LYS A 137 -26.07 -3.36 1.61
N LEU A 138 -26.30 -3.18 2.90
CA LEU A 138 -27.56 -2.63 3.42
C LEU A 138 -27.87 -1.22 2.86
N ASN A 139 -26.82 -0.44 2.60
CA ASN A 139 -26.95 0.93 2.11
C ASN A 139 -26.77 1.06 0.57
N ASN A 140 -26.76 -0.06 -0.16
CA ASN A 140 -26.58 -0.09 -1.62
C ASN A 140 -25.32 0.64 -2.11
N HIS A 141 -24.21 0.50 -1.37
CA HIS A 141 -22.90 1.01 -1.74
C HIS A 141 -22.08 -0.05 -2.49
N LYS A 142 -21.15 0.40 -3.32
CA LYS A 142 -20.21 -0.46 -4.05
C LYS A 142 -18.78 -0.20 -3.60
N ALA A 143 -18.02 -1.27 -3.42
CA ALA A 143 -16.67 -1.20 -2.89
C ALA A 143 -15.58 -1.71 -3.84
N LEU A 144 -14.45 -1.01 -3.89
CA LEU A 144 -13.19 -1.53 -4.40
C LEU A 144 -12.37 -2.04 -3.22
N ILE A 145 -11.92 -3.28 -3.28
CA ILE A 145 -11.06 -3.87 -2.26
C ILE A 145 -9.69 -4.15 -2.86
N PHE A 146 -8.68 -3.50 -2.30
CA PHE A 146 -7.30 -3.64 -2.72
C PHE A 146 -6.47 -4.42 -1.72
N SER A 147 -5.66 -5.34 -2.22
CA SER A 147 -4.56 -5.95 -1.48
C SER A 147 -3.35 -6.13 -2.39
N GLN A 148 -2.15 -6.04 -1.83
CA GLN A 148 -0.94 -6.40 -2.56
C GLN A 148 -0.77 -7.92 -2.69
N PHE A 149 -1.36 -8.69 -1.77
CA PHE A 149 -1.24 -10.13 -1.71
C PHE A 149 -2.39 -10.81 -2.47
N VAL A 150 -2.08 -11.41 -3.62
CA VAL A 150 -3.07 -12.18 -4.40
C VAL A 150 -3.67 -13.34 -3.59
N GLY A 151 -2.85 -13.97 -2.72
CA GLY A 151 -3.34 -14.98 -1.78
C GLY A 151 -4.41 -14.46 -0.83
N HIS A 152 -4.24 -13.22 -0.32
CA HIS A 152 -5.25 -12.57 0.53
C HIS A 152 -6.55 -12.30 -0.24
N LEU A 153 -6.43 -11.78 -1.47
CA LEU A 153 -7.61 -11.57 -2.32
C LEU A 153 -8.37 -12.87 -2.60
N LYS A 154 -7.68 -14.01 -2.73
CA LYS A 154 -8.32 -15.32 -2.89
C LYS A 154 -9.08 -15.74 -1.63
N ILE A 155 -8.52 -15.51 -0.44
CA ILE A 155 -9.20 -15.76 0.84
C ILE A 155 -10.44 -14.87 0.97
N ILE A 156 -10.30 -13.57 0.70
CA ILE A 156 -11.42 -12.63 0.70
C ILE A 156 -12.49 -13.07 -0.30
N LYS A 157 -12.10 -13.48 -1.51
CA LYS A 157 -13.01 -13.99 -2.53
C LYS A 157 -13.86 -15.15 -2.00
N GLN A 158 -13.23 -16.17 -1.40
CA GLN A 158 -13.95 -17.32 -0.80
C GLN A 158 -14.93 -16.87 0.28
N HIS A 159 -14.52 -15.89 1.11
CA HIS A 159 -15.38 -15.37 2.17
C HIS A 159 -16.61 -14.64 1.63
N ILE A 160 -16.45 -13.74 0.66
CA ILE A 160 -17.58 -12.99 0.09
C ILE A 160 -18.51 -13.89 -0.73
N GLU A 161 -17.97 -14.93 -1.40
CA GLU A 161 -18.78 -15.96 -2.08
C GLU A 161 -19.66 -16.72 -1.08
N SER A 162 -19.11 -17.12 0.08
CA SER A 162 -19.89 -17.81 1.13
C SER A 162 -21.00 -16.94 1.73
N LYS A 163 -20.87 -15.61 1.66
CA LYS A 163 -21.88 -14.64 2.10
C LYS A 163 -22.84 -14.17 1.00
N GLY A 164 -22.71 -14.69 -0.21
CA GLY A 164 -23.59 -14.36 -1.34
C GLY A 164 -23.44 -12.94 -1.86
N PHE A 165 -22.23 -12.36 -1.80
CA PHE A 165 -21.94 -11.10 -2.47
C PHE A 165 -21.64 -11.34 -3.95
N SER A 166 -22.15 -10.45 -4.80
CA SER A 166 -21.73 -10.38 -6.19
C SER A 166 -20.42 -9.60 -6.32
N TYR A 167 -19.50 -10.07 -7.17
CA TYR A 167 -18.19 -9.43 -7.28
C TYR A 167 -17.58 -9.52 -8.66
N GLN A 168 -16.63 -8.62 -8.94
CA GLN A 168 -15.63 -8.71 -10.00
C GLN A 168 -14.25 -8.97 -9.37
N TYR A 169 -13.33 -9.57 -10.13
CA TYR A 169 -11.99 -9.90 -9.66
C TYR A 169 -10.92 -9.54 -10.70
N LEU A 170 -9.82 -8.91 -10.30
CA LEU A 170 -8.74 -8.52 -11.18
C LEU A 170 -7.39 -8.62 -10.49
N ASP A 171 -6.49 -9.41 -11.05
CA ASP A 171 -5.09 -9.49 -10.62
C ASP A 171 -4.10 -9.42 -11.80
N GLY A 172 -2.80 -9.64 -11.51
CA GLY A 172 -1.73 -9.59 -12.50
C GLY A 172 -1.86 -10.64 -13.61
N SER A 173 -2.53 -11.76 -13.36
CA SER A 173 -2.72 -12.85 -14.32
C SER A 173 -3.92 -12.64 -15.26
N THR A 174 -4.78 -11.64 -14.96
CA THR A 174 -5.99 -11.39 -15.76
C THR A 174 -5.62 -10.83 -17.13
N PRO A 175 -6.02 -11.48 -18.26
CA PRO A 175 -5.73 -11.00 -19.61
C PRO A 175 -6.37 -9.63 -19.89
N GLN A 176 -5.73 -8.84 -20.76
CA GLN A 176 -6.16 -7.45 -21.04
C GLN A 176 -7.63 -7.34 -21.51
N LYS A 177 -8.08 -8.26 -22.36
CA LYS A 177 -9.48 -8.28 -22.83
C LYS A 177 -10.48 -8.54 -21.68
N GLU A 178 -10.14 -9.45 -20.79
CA GLU A 178 -10.96 -9.76 -19.61
C GLU A 178 -10.95 -8.61 -18.59
N ARG A 179 -9.84 -7.87 -18.45
CA ARG A 179 -9.80 -6.67 -17.60
C ARG A 179 -10.85 -5.66 -18.02
N GLN A 180 -10.89 -5.32 -19.30
CA GLN A 180 -11.84 -4.34 -19.82
C GLN A 180 -13.29 -4.82 -19.69
N LYS A 181 -13.54 -6.10 -19.93
CA LYS A 181 -14.88 -6.71 -19.77
C LYS A 181 -15.36 -6.60 -18.33
N ARG A 182 -14.51 -6.95 -17.34
CA ARG A 182 -14.87 -6.88 -15.91
C ARG A 182 -15.06 -5.44 -15.43
N VAL A 183 -14.23 -4.51 -15.87
CA VAL A 183 -14.41 -3.07 -15.60
C VAL A 183 -15.75 -2.59 -16.14
N ASN A 184 -16.06 -2.91 -17.39
CA ASN A 184 -17.31 -2.50 -18.01
C ASN A 184 -18.55 -3.14 -17.32
N ALA A 185 -18.45 -4.41 -16.91
CA ALA A 185 -19.49 -5.11 -16.15
C ALA A 185 -19.75 -4.41 -14.82
N PHE A 186 -18.69 -4.10 -14.05
CA PHE A 186 -18.82 -3.38 -12.79
C PHE A 186 -19.42 -1.97 -12.95
N GLN A 187 -19.00 -1.24 -14.00
CA GLN A 187 -19.55 0.08 -14.31
C GLN A 187 -21.02 0.05 -14.71
N ARG A 188 -21.52 -1.06 -15.29
CA ARG A 188 -22.95 -1.28 -15.57
C ARG A 188 -23.75 -1.74 -14.35
N GLY A 189 -23.09 -1.93 -13.20
CA GLY A 189 -23.74 -2.35 -11.98
C GLY A 189 -23.61 -3.83 -11.65
N GLU A 190 -22.94 -4.63 -12.49
CA GLU A 190 -22.73 -6.07 -12.26
C GLU A 190 -21.62 -6.29 -11.21
N GLY A 191 -22.01 -6.60 -9.99
CA GLY A 191 -21.14 -6.79 -8.83
C GLY A 191 -21.24 -5.65 -7.81
N ASP A 192 -21.26 -6.02 -6.53
CA ASP A 192 -21.27 -5.10 -5.40
C ASP A 192 -19.83 -4.75 -5.01
N ILE A 193 -18.92 -5.69 -5.26
CA ILE A 193 -17.51 -5.62 -4.84
C ILE A 193 -16.61 -5.81 -6.05
N PHE A 194 -15.51 -5.06 -6.11
CA PHE A 194 -14.42 -5.34 -7.05
C PHE A 194 -13.13 -5.63 -6.28
N LEU A 195 -12.67 -6.87 -6.31
CA LEU A 195 -11.41 -7.32 -5.75
C LEU A 195 -10.28 -7.05 -6.74
N ILE A 196 -9.28 -6.27 -6.35
CA ILE A 196 -8.23 -5.83 -7.25
C ILE A 196 -6.86 -5.97 -6.57
N SER A 197 -5.90 -6.63 -7.23
CA SER A 197 -4.53 -6.59 -6.73
C SER A 197 -3.91 -5.21 -6.96
N LEU A 198 -3.20 -4.69 -5.97
CA LEU A 198 -2.66 -3.33 -5.98
C LEU A 198 -1.78 -3.07 -7.22
N LYS A 199 -0.99 -4.08 -7.64
CA LYS A 199 -0.16 -3.99 -8.85
C LYS A 199 -0.97 -3.98 -10.14
N ALA A 200 -2.06 -4.73 -10.21
CA ALA A 200 -2.91 -4.78 -11.41
C ALA A 200 -3.77 -3.52 -11.58
N GLY A 201 -4.04 -2.81 -10.49
CA GLY A 201 -4.72 -1.52 -10.50
C GLY A 201 -3.94 -0.39 -11.19
N GLY A 202 -2.65 -0.58 -11.55
CA GLY A 202 -1.79 0.46 -12.11
C GLY A 202 -2.17 1.02 -13.50
N SER A 203 -3.03 0.35 -14.26
CA SER A 203 -3.33 0.68 -15.66
C SER A 203 -4.62 1.48 -15.86
N GLY A 204 -4.68 2.73 -15.39
CA GLY A 204 -5.69 3.72 -15.85
C GLY A 204 -7.19 3.32 -15.74
N LEU A 205 -7.55 2.33 -14.90
CA LEU A 205 -8.92 1.87 -14.76
C LEU A 205 -9.85 2.99 -14.30
N ASN A 206 -11.04 3.07 -14.87
CA ASN A 206 -12.12 3.94 -14.39
C ASN A 206 -13.16 3.11 -13.66
N LEU A 207 -13.32 3.32 -12.35
CA LEU A 207 -14.18 2.54 -11.47
C LEU A 207 -15.08 3.45 -10.61
N THR A 208 -15.63 4.48 -11.24
CA THR A 208 -16.50 5.48 -10.59
C THR A 208 -17.87 4.95 -10.18
N ALA A 209 -18.22 3.70 -10.51
CA ALA A 209 -19.38 3.03 -9.95
C ALA A 209 -19.24 2.73 -8.45
N ALA A 210 -18.00 2.66 -7.94
CA ALA A 210 -17.73 2.50 -6.51
C ALA A 210 -17.63 3.86 -5.80
N ASP A 211 -18.19 3.93 -4.62
CA ASP A 211 -18.09 5.06 -3.69
C ASP A 211 -17.31 4.71 -2.41
N TYR A 212 -16.91 3.45 -2.25
CA TYR A 212 -16.02 2.99 -1.19
C TYR A 212 -14.76 2.34 -1.73
N VAL A 213 -13.63 2.61 -1.09
CA VAL A 213 -12.33 1.99 -1.38
C VAL A 213 -11.79 1.43 -0.06
N ILE A 214 -11.42 0.15 -0.05
CA ILE A 214 -10.90 -0.53 1.12
C ILE A 214 -9.51 -1.07 0.82
N HIS A 215 -8.49 -0.53 1.49
CA HIS A 215 -7.14 -1.07 1.47
C HIS A 215 -6.97 -2.06 2.61
N MET A 216 -6.76 -3.33 2.28
CA MET A 216 -6.62 -4.41 3.25
C MET A 216 -5.24 -4.43 3.93
N ASP A 217 -4.24 -3.88 3.28
CA ASP A 217 -2.86 -3.83 3.76
C ASP A 217 -2.18 -2.53 3.30
N PRO A 218 -1.44 -1.83 4.18
CA PRO A 218 -0.72 -0.61 3.81
C PRO A 218 0.49 -0.96 2.92
N TRP A 219 0.71 -0.15 1.89
CA TRP A 219 1.86 -0.29 1.00
C TRP A 219 3.00 0.63 1.40
N TRP A 220 4.25 0.25 1.14
CA TRP A 220 5.43 1.06 1.43
C TRP A 220 5.44 2.45 0.77
N ASN A 221 4.78 2.56 -0.39
CA ASN A 221 4.67 3.80 -1.13
C ASN A 221 3.22 4.30 -1.13
N PRO A 222 2.90 5.35 -0.36
CA PRO A 222 1.54 5.88 -0.26
C PRO A 222 1.00 6.38 -1.61
N ALA A 223 1.84 6.78 -2.55
CA ALA A 223 1.41 7.22 -3.87
C ALA A 223 0.73 6.11 -4.69
N VAL A 224 1.10 4.84 -4.45
CA VAL A 224 0.45 3.70 -5.13
C VAL A 224 -0.96 3.46 -4.57
N GLU A 225 -1.17 3.60 -3.26
CA GLU A 225 -2.51 3.55 -2.65
C GLU A 225 -3.37 4.71 -3.12
N GLU A 226 -2.79 5.90 -3.15
CA GLU A 226 -3.46 7.10 -3.67
C GLU A 226 -3.91 6.89 -5.11
N GLN A 227 -3.03 6.39 -5.97
CA GLN A 227 -3.36 6.04 -7.34
C GLN A 227 -4.45 4.97 -7.44
N ALA A 228 -4.50 3.99 -6.54
CA ALA A 228 -5.55 2.98 -6.48
C ALA A 228 -6.89 3.61 -6.06
N SER A 229 -6.90 4.46 -5.05
CA SER A 229 -8.09 5.18 -4.58
C SER A 229 -8.64 6.14 -5.65
N ASP A 230 -7.77 6.73 -6.45
CA ASP A 230 -8.11 7.59 -7.57
C ASP A 230 -8.87 6.89 -8.72
N ARG A 231 -9.06 5.58 -8.63
CA ARG A 231 -9.94 4.83 -9.58
C ARG A 231 -11.41 5.09 -9.32
N ALA A 232 -11.78 5.26 -8.05
CA ALA A 232 -13.13 5.62 -7.65
C ALA A 232 -13.32 7.15 -7.60
N HIS A 233 -12.34 7.89 -7.04
CA HIS A 233 -12.40 9.34 -6.93
C HIS A 233 -11.83 10.03 -8.17
N ARG A 234 -12.61 10.06 -9.22
CA ARG A 234 -12.21 10.56 -10.56
C ARG A 234 -13.37 11.29 -11.24
N ILE A 235 -13.08 12.04 -12.30
CA ILE A 235 -14.10 12.67 -13.18
C ILE A 235 -15.15 11.62 -13.56
N GLY A 236 -16.42 11.96 -13.32
CA GLY A 236 -17.56 11.07 -13.50
C GLY A 236 -18.07 10.42 -12.21
N GLN A 237 -17.37 10.60 -11.08
CA GLN A 237 -17.90 10.25 -9.77
C GLN A 237 -19.00 11.22 -9.35
N LYS A 238 -20.13 10.68 -8.89
CA LYS A 238 -21.32 11.46 -8.47
C LYS A 238 -21.58 11.39 -6.96
N ARG A 239 -20.94 10.47 -6.24
CA ARG A 239 -21.11 10.24 -4.80
C ARG A 239 -19.86 10.63 -4.02
N PRO A 240 -19.97 11.07 -2.77
CA PRO A 240 -18.82 11.16 -1.88
C PRO A 240 -18.07 9.84 -1.83
N VAL A 241 -16.74 9.89 -1.81
CA VAL A 241 -15.91 8.67 -1.77
C VAL A 241 -15.28 8.51 -0.41
N THR A 242 -15.50 7.36 0.21
CA THR A 242 -14.87 6.99 1.47
C THR A 242 -13.77 5.96 1.25
N ILE A 243 -12.60 6.22 1.81
CA ILE A 243 -11.44 5.34 1.72
C ILE A 243 -11.11 4.81 3.10
N TYR A 244 -11.23 3.50 3.26
CA TYR A 244 -10.83 2.79 4.47
C TYR A 244 -9.45 2.16 4.29
N ARG A 245 -8.61 2.27 5.33
CA ARG A 245 -7.38 1.50 5.47
C ARG A 245 -7.45 0.65 6.72
N LEU A 246 -7.46 -0.67 6.57
CA LEU A 246 -7.44 -1.59 7.69
C LEU A 246 -6.00 -1.80 8.14
N ILE A 247 -5.70 -1.43 9.37
CA ILE A 247 -4.34 -1.44 9.94
C ILE A 247 -4.37 -2.32 11.19
N ALA A 248 -3.59 -3.40 11.18
CA ALA A 248 -3.45 -4.24 12.37
C ALA A 248 -2.68 -3.48 13.44
N LYS A 249 -3.33 -3.29 14.62
CA LYS A 249 -2.81 -2.53 15.75
C LYS A 249 -1.61 -3.24 16.38
N ASN A 250 -0.64 -2.47 16.86
CA ASN A 250 0.60 -2.96 17.47
C ASN A 250 1.42 -3.88 16.54
N THR A 251 1.47 -3.57 15.25
CA THR A 251 2.20 -4.35 14.26
C THR A 251 3.08 -3.49 13.36
N ILE A 252 3.82 -4.14 12.46
CA ILE A 252 4.60 -3.48 11.41
C ILE A 252 3.75 -2.56 10.52
N GLU A 253 2.45 -2.79 10.42
CA GLU A 253 1.58 -1.98 9.56
C GLU A 253 1.42 -0.55 10.09
N GLU A 254 1.31 -0.35 11.41
CA GLU A 254 1.31 0.99 12.00
C GLU A 254 2.61 1.75 11.70
N LYS A 255 3.74 1.05 11.77
CA LYS A 255 5.05 1.63 11.44
C LYS A 255 5.15 2.03 9.97
N ILE A 256 4.59 1.21 9.05
CA ILE A 256 4.51 1.55 7.62
C ILE A 256 3.68 2.81 7.42
N VAL A 257 2.53 2.91 8.08
CA VAL A 257 1.66 4.10 7.99
C VAL A 257 2.34 5.34 8.58
N ALA A 258 3.07 5.20 9.68
CA ALA A 258 3.88 6.30 10.23
C ALA A 258 4.95 6.80 9.23
N LEU A 259 5.60 5.88 8.51
CA LEU A 259 6.54 6.23 7.43
C LEU A 259 5.87 6.98 6.25
N HIS A 260 4.56 6.77 6.02
CA HIS A 260 3.82 7.48 4.98
C HIS A 260 3.79 9.00 5.20
N LYS A 261 3.68 9.45 6.44
CA LYS A 261 3.73 10.89 6.79
C LYS A 261 5.07 11.48 6.37
N HIS A 262 6.17 10.84 6.76
CA HIS A 262 7.52 11.28 6.38
C HIS A 262 7.74 11.29 4.86
N LYS A 263 7.22 10.29 4.15
CA LYS A 263 7.37 10.21 2.68
C LYS A 263 6.52 11.24 1.94
N ARG A 264 5.32 11.57 2.42
CA ARG A 264 4.50 12.66 1.85
C ARG A 264 5.17 14.00 2.08
N ASP A 265 5.59 14.28 3.30
CA ASP A 265 6.32 15.50 3.63
C ASP A 265 7.60 15.65 2.80
N LEU A 266 8.27 14.53 2.52
CA LEU A 266 9.47 14.49 1.69
C LEU A 266 9.17 14.73 0.22
N ALA A 267 8.11 14.12 -0.33
CA ALA A 267 7.68 14.32 -1.72
C ALA A 267 7.21 15.77 -1.94
N ASP A 268 6.48 16.33 -0.99
CA ASP A 268 6.03 17.73 -1.04
C ASP A 268 7.21 18.68 -0.86
N LYS A 269 8.18 18.37 -0.01
CA LYS A 269 9.44 19.12 0.13
C LYS A 269 10.32 19.03 -1.11
N LEU A 270 10.43 17.88 -1.76
CA LEU A 270 11.17 17.72 -3.03
C LEU A 270 10.56 18.54 -4.17
N LEU A 271 9.24 18.54 -4.25
CA LEU A 271 8.52 19.30 -5.26
C LEU A 271 8.44 20.79 -4.93
N SER A 272 8.51 21.14 -3.64
CA SER A 272 8.65 22.52 -3.14
C SER A 272 10.10 22.99 -3.02
N GLY A 273 11.11 22.11 -3.20
CA GLY A 273 12.53 22.48 -3.24
C GLY A 273 13.39 22.05 -2.06
N ASN A 274 12.88 21.24 -1.15
CA ASN A 274 13.65 20.75 0.00
C ASN A 274 13.62 19.21 0.14
N GLU A 275 14.81 18.63 0.06
CA GLU A 275 15.30 17.32 0.54
C GLU A 275 14.81 15.97 -0.01
N ALA A 276 15.74 15.03 0.02
CA ALA A 276 15.87 13.78 -0.70
C ALA A 276 14.96 12.62 -0.26
N VAL A 277 14.62 11.74 -1.22
CA VAL A 277 13.96 10.44 -0.97
C VAL A 277 14.97 9.43 -0.47
N THR A 278 14.89 9.06 0.79
CA THR A 278 15.76 8.03 1.40
C THR A 278 15.18 6.64 1.16
N LYS A 279 15.97 5.74 0.57
CA LYS A 279 15.69 4.28 0.61
C LYS A 279 15.79 3.82 2.07
N LEU A 280 14.90 2.91 2.52
CA LEU A 280 15.02 2.29 3.83
C LEU A 280 16.40 1.65 3.98
N SER A 281 17.17 2.11 4.96
CA SER A 281 18.45 1.51 5.31
C SER A 281 18.24 0.18 6.03
N VAL A 282 19.31 -0.62 6.16
CA VAL A 282 19.29 -1.86 6.96
C VAL A 282 18.88 -1.56 8.40
N ASP A 283 19.35 -0.45 8.96
CA ASP A 283 19.00 -0.02 10.33
C ASP A 283 17.53 0.39 10.44
N ASP A 284 16.97 1.06 9.44
CA ASP A 284 15.54 1.38 9.42
C ASP A 284 14.68 0.10 9.39
N MET A 285 15.10 -0.92 8.62
CA MET A 285 14.42 -2.22 8.57
C MET A 285 14.53 -2.98 9.90
N LEU A 286 15.70 -2.95 10.55
CA LEU A 286 15.90 -3.52 11.88
C LEU A 286 15.04 -2.83 12.92
N ASN A 287 14.94 -1.51 12.88
CA ASN A 287 14.09 -0.74 13.79
C ASN A 287 12.60 -1.08 13.60
N LEU A 288 12.16 -1.37 12.38
CA LEU A 288 10.81 -1.85 12.12
C LEU A 288 10.52 -3.20 12.80
N LEU A 289 11.52 -4.07 12.95
CA LEU A 289 11.40 -5.38 13.56
C LEU A 289 11.58 -5.34 15.09
N LYS A 290 12.46 -4.49 15.62
CA LYS A 290 12.86 -4.47 17.03
C LYS A 290 11.87 -3.80 17.98
N GLN A 291 11.12 -2.80 17.52
CA GLN A 291 10.22 -2.09 18.43
C GLN A 291 8.99 -2.92 18.75
N THR A 292 8.84 -3.30 20.01
CA THR A 292 7.58 -3.68 20.66
C THR A 292 6.84 -2.38 20.99
N PHE A 293 5.53 -2.39 20.83
CA PHE A 293 4.67 -1.27 21.28
C PHE A 293 4.33 -1.44 22.75
#